data_7523b2b3529d2e9f4b74e0ce7294d03b
#
_entry.id   7523b2b3529d2e9f4b74e0ce7294d03b
#
_cell.length_a   1.000
_cell.length_b   1.000
_cell.length_c   1.000
_cell.angle_alpha   90.00
_cell.angle_beta   90.00
_cell.angle_gamma   90.00
#
_symmetry.space_group_name_H-M   'P 1'
#
loop_
_entity.id
_entity.type
_entity.pdbx_description
1 polymer ?
#
loop_
_entity_poly.entity_id
_entity_poly.type
_entity_poly.pdbx_seq_one_letter_code
_entity_poly.pdbx_strand_id
1 'polypeptide(L)'
;MFLPITKKEMEERGWDRPDFVLVTGDAYVDHHSFGTAKISRLLESRGYRVAILPRPDHRSVEDFRRFGRPRLGFLINSGVVDSMVNNYSVFKHRRKKDEYAPGGQAGGRPDRALIVYCNRAREAYKEVPVVIGGIEASLRRLGHYDYWSGKVRRSVLLDSKADLLIYGMGERAVVEIAEALDAGIDIKDIHWIKGTCYRSSLPPEDEETILLPDYDEIIRSKRRYAESFAVQFKNNDHISARPLAEKYQTGTWIIQNPPQPPLETQELD
;
A
#
# COMPACT_ATOMS: atom_id res chain seq x y z
N MET A 1 22.41 -13.02 -4.21
CA MET A 1 22.69 -12.15 -3.03
C MET A 1 21.36 -11.57 -2.57
N PHE A 2 21.08 -11.53 -1.25
CA PHE A 2 19.85 -10.91 -0.70
C PHE A 2 19.82 -9.42 -0.95
N LEU A 3 18.63 -8.83 -1.09
CA LEU A 3 18.49 -7.37 -1.16
C LEU A 3 18.93 -6.71 0.16
N PRO A 4 19.50 -5.50 0.12
CA PRO A 4 20.07 -4.88 1.30
C PRO A 4 18.99 -4.49 2.32
N ILE A 5 19.21 -4.86 3.58
CA ILE A 5 18.41 -4.46 4.74
C ILE A 5 19.18 -3.53 5.68
N THR A 6 20.47 -3.32 5.40
CA THR A 6 21.36 -2.41 6.13
C THR A 6 22.06 -1.45 5.17
N LYS A 7 22.49 -0.31 5.68
CA LYS A 7 23.27 0.66 4.90
C LYS A 7 24.59 0.04 4.39
N LYS A 8 25.25 -0.76 5.22
CA LYS A 8 26.48 -1.47 4.84
C LYS A 8 26.29 -2.39 3.64
N GLU A 9 25.23 -3.21 3.64
CA GLU A 9 24.91 -4.11 2.51
C GLU A 9 24.58 -3.33 1.23
N MET A 10 23.98 -2.15 1.35
CA MET A 10 23.73 -1.24 0.23
C MET A 10 25.06 -0.69 -0.32
N GLU A 11 25.97 -0.25 0.55
CA GLU A 11 27.30 0.26 0.18
C GLU A 11 28.19 -0.83 -0.44
N GLU A 12 28.12 -2.09 0.04
CA GLU A 12 28.82 -3.25 -0.54
C GLU A 12 28.35 -3.57 -1.96
N ARG A 13 27.14 -3.15 -2.35
CA ARG A 13 26.64 -3.22 -3.74
C ARG A 13 27.08 -2.03 -4.61
N GLY A 14 27.84 -1.09 -4.06
CA GLY A 14 28.26 0.13 -4.74
C GLY A 14 27.15 1.16 -4.90
N TRP A 15 26.09 1.08 -4.09
CA TRP A 15 24.98 2.04 -4.16
C TRP A 15 25.17 3.15 -3.15
N ASP A 16 25.13 4.38 -3.62
CA ASP A 16 25.11 5.60 -2.81
C ASP A 16 23.74 5.86 -2.17
N ARG A 17 22.67 5.46 -2.90
CA ARG A 17 21.28 5.57 -2.48
C ARG A 17 20.41 4.55 -3.24
N PRO A 18 19.29 4.11 -2.65
CA PRO A 18 18.33 3.27 -3.35
C PRO A 18 17.41 4.12 -4.25
N ASP A 19 16.80 3.47 -5.25
CA ASP A 19 15.69 4.05 -6.00
C ASP A 19 14.40 3.95 -5.18
N PHE A 20 14.16 2.79 -4.58
CA PHE A 20 13.04 2.57 -3.66
C PHE A 20 13.52 2.04 -2.31
N VAL A 21 12.84 2.47 -1.24
CA VAL A 21 12.86 1.82 0.06
C VAL A 21 11.53 1.10 0.27
N LEU A 22 11.54 -0.23 0.31
CA LEU A 22 10.37 -1.04 0.57
C LEU A 22 10.25 -1.32 2.07
N VAL A 23 9.23 -0.74 2.70
CA VAL A 23 8.93 -0.87 4.14
C VAL A 23 7.90 -1.98 4.34
N THR A 24 8.19 -2.91 5.22
CA THR A 24 7.27 -4.01 5.55
C THR A 24 7.14 -4.26 7.04
N GLY A 25 5.97 -4.68 7.48
CA GLY A 25 5.73 -5.11 8.87
C GLY A 25 6.32 -6.46 9.23
N ASP A 26 6.76 -7.26 8.24
CA ASP A 26 7.33 -8.58 8.41
C ASP A 26 8.86 -8.55 8.48
N ALA A 27 9.47 -9.64 8.98
CA ALA A 27 10.87 -9.93 8.70
C ALA A 27 11.07 -10.12 7.18
N TYR A 28 12.24 -9.73 6.67
CA TYR A 28 12.55 -9.99 5.27
C TYR A 28 12.87 -11.47 5.07
N VAL A 29 12.07 -12.10 4.24
CA VAL A 29 12.28 -13.47 3.75
C VAL A 29 12.27 -13.41 2.23
N ASP A 30 13.39 -13.73 1.62
CA ASP A 30 13.55 -13.71 0.16
C ASP A 30 13.00 -15.00 -0.47
N HIS A 31 11.69 -15.09 -0.51
CA HIS A 31 10.97 -16.24 -1.04
C HIS A 31 9.71 -15.77 -1.78
N HIS A 32 9.40 -16.41 -2.89
CA HIS A 32 8.29 -16.05 -3.79
C HIS A 32 6.89 -16.03 -3.13
N SER A 33 6.71 -16.72 -2.00
CA SER A 33 5.46 -16.66 -1.22
C SER A 33 5.26 -15.33 -0.48
N PHE A 34 6.27 -14.49 -0.41
CA PHE A 34 6.20 -13.19 0.28
C PHE A 34 6.12 -12.05 -0.74
N GLY A 35 5.04 -11.27 -0.67
CA GLY A 35 4.83 -10.14 -1.57
C GLY A 35 5.98 -9.12 -1.54
N THR A 36 6.61 -8.90 -0.38
CA THR A 36 7.80 -8.05 -0.26
C THR A 36 8.94 -8.54 -1.15
N ALA A 37 9.25 -9.85 -1.13
CA ALA A 37 10.29 -10.43 -1.97
C ALA A 37 9.92 -10.37 -3.46
N LYS A 38 8.69 -10.74 -3.82
CA LYS A 38 8.22 -10.69 -5.23
C LYS A 38 8.35 -9.28 -5.81
N ILE A 39 7.78 -8.28 -5.15
CA ILE A 39 7.79 -6.89 -5.62
C ILE A 39 9.22 -6.34 -5.70
N SER A 40 10.03 -6.56 -4.67
CA SER A 40 11.40 -6.05 -4.67
C SER A 40 12.30 -6.72 -5.70
N ARG A 41 12.17 -8.04 -5.90
CA ARG A 41 12.91 -8.78 -6.93
C ARG A 41 12.47 -8.42 -8.34
N LEU A 42 11.17 -8.21 -8.54
CA LEU A 42 10.64 -7.73 -9.82
C LEU A 42 11.22 -6.36 -10.18
N LEU A 43 11.26 -5.42 -9.23
CA LEU A 43 11.87 -4.11 -9.46
C LEU A 43 13.40 -4.22 -9.69
N GLU A 44 14.09 -5.07 -8.93
CA GLU A 44 15.53 -5.35 -9.15
C GLU A 44 15.78 -5.90 -10.57
N SER A 45 14.95 -6.82 -11.04
CA SER A 45 15.07 -7.39 -12.41
C SER A 45 14.87 -6.33 -13.50
N ARG A 46 14.19 -5.22 -13.19
CA ARG A 46 14.03 -4.07 -14.08
C ARG A 46 15.13 -3.01 -13.91
N GLY A 47 16.17 -3.31 -13.11
CA GLY A 47 17.33 -2.44 -12.92
C GLY A 47 17.19 -1.42 -11.79
N TYR A 48 16.12 -1.43 -11.02
CA TYR A 48 15.94 -0.52 -9.88
C TYR A 48 16.69 -1.00 -8.65
N ARG A 49 17.31 -0.07 -7.92
CA ARG A 49 17.99 -0.33 -6.65
C ARG A 49 16.96 -0.31 -5.51
N VAL A 50 16.65 -1.47 -4.97
CA VAL A 50 15.64 -1.62 -3.92
C VAL A 50 16.30 -2.02 -2.60
N ALA A 51 16.17 -1.18 -1.57
CA ALA A 51 16.52 -1.50 -0.20
C ALA A 51 15.26 -1.88 0.58
N ILE A 52 15.37 -2.88 1.46
CA ILE A 52 14.25 -3.35 2.27
C ILE A 52 14.39 -2.86 3.70
N LEU A 53 13.34 -2.27 4.24
CA LEU A 53 13.23 -1.84 5.63
C LEU A 53 12.22 -2.75 6.36
N PRO A 54 12.69 -3.91 6.88
CA PRO A 54 11.82 -4.85 7.56
C PRO A 54 11.59 -4.42 9.01
N ARG A 55 10.34 -4.43 9.45
CA ARG A 55 9.95 -4.17 10.85
C ARG A 55 10.65 -2.95 11.48
N PRO A 56 10.55 -1.75 10.87
CA PRO A 56 11.22 -0.57 11.43
C PRO A 56 10.71 -0.25 12.84
N ASP A 57 11.58 0.33 13.67
CA ASP A 57 11.12 0.94 14.91
C ASP A 57 10.25 2.15 14.58
N HIS A 58 8.95 1.95 14.68
CA HIS A 58 7.94 2.96 14.36
C HIS A 58 7.83 4.09 15.40
N ARG A 59 8.55 4.01 16.53
CA ARG A 59 8.60 5.06 17.56
C ARG A 59 9.58 6.18 17.17
N SER A 60 10.52 5.87 16.28
CA SER A 60 11.52 6.80 15.81
C SER A 60 11.49 6.94 14.28
N VAL A 61 11.98 8.07 13.78
CA VAL A 61 12.17 8.34 12.34
C VAL A 61 13.47 7.76 11.80
N GLU A 62 14.40 7.41 12.68
CA GLU A 62 15.80 7.08 12.30
C GLU A 62 15.89 5.85 11.40
N ASP A 63 15.06 4.83 11.63
CA ASP A 63 15.02 3.66 10.74
C ASP A 63 14.63 4.05 9.31
N PHE A 64 13.70 4.99 9.15
CA PHE A 64 13.25 5.48 7.84
C PHE A 64 14.29 6.35 7.13
N ARG A 65 15.33 6.80 7.85
CA ARG A 65 16.49 7.52 7.31
C ARG A 65 17.70 6.62 7.04
N ARG A 66 17.64 5.36 7.43
CA ARG A 66 18.75 4.38 7.39
C ARG A 66 19.48 4.34 6.05
N PHE A 67 18.75 4.35 4.95
CA PHE A 67 19.31 4.26 3.59
C PHE A 67 19.52 5.61 2.91
N GLY A 68 19.28 6.72 3.60
CA GLY A 68 19.20 8.03 2.98
C GLY A 68 17.88 8.26 2.22
N ARG A 69 17.80 9.38 1.51
CA ARG A 69 16.60 9.72 0.70
C ARG A 69 16.53 8.84 -0.54
N PRO A 70 15.49 8.03 -0.73
CA PRO A 70 15.32 7.26 -1.96
C PRO A 70 15.11 8.19 -3.16
N ARG A 71 15.53 7.75 -4.35
CA ARG A 71 15.43 8.53 -5.59
C ARG A 71 13.97 8.66 -6.07
N LEU A 72 13.21 7.55 -6.04
CA LEU A 72 11.86 7.48 -6.60
C LEU A 72 10.78 7.43 -5.52
N GLY A 73 10.97 6.68 -4.43
CA GLY A 73 9.93 6.65 -3.40
C GLY A 73 10.04 5.59 -2.32
N PHE A 74 9.07 5.63 -1.43
CA PHE A 74 8.79 4.56 -0.47
C PHE A 74 7.66 3.68 -1.00
N LEU A 75 7.86 2.36 -0.93
CA LEU A 75 6.81 1.34 -1.12
C LEU A 75 6.49 0.76 0.24
N ILE A 76 5.25 0.86 0.70
CA ILE A 76 4.92 0.52 2.10
C ILE A 76 3.80 -0.51 2.15
N ASN A 77 4.04 -1.61 2.89
CA ASN A 77 3.03 -2.61 3.22
C ASN A 77 3.03 -2.98 4.71
N SER A 78 1.95 -3.56 5.18
CA SER A 78 1.83 -4.01 6.57
C SER A 78 2.49 -5.36 6.83
N GLY A 79 2.90 -6.07 5.79
CA GLY A 79 3.31 -7.47 5.79
C GLY A 79 2.33 -8.37 5.05
N VAL A 80 2.50 -9.68 5.17
CA VAL A 80 1.66 -10.72 4.51
C VAL A 80 0.21 -10.64 4.96
N VAL A 81 -0.04 -10.26 6.22
CA VAL A 81 -1.38 -10.10 6.78
C VAL A 81 -1.63 -8.65 7.23
N ASP A 82 -2.89 -8.29 7.33
CA ASP A 82 -3.34 -7.05 7.95
C ASP A 82 -2.80 -6.90 9.38
N SER A 83 -2.29 -5.72 9.72
CA SER A 83 -1.63 -5.48 11.02
C SER A 83 -2.55 -5.73 12.21
N MET A 84 -3.84 -5.41 12.10
CA MET A 84 -4.81 -5.64 13.16
C MET A 84 -5.10 -7.13 13.31
N VAL A 85 -5.21 -7.88 12.20
CA VAL A 85 -5.37 -9.35 12.22
C VAL A 85 -4.12 -10.03 12.76
N ASN A 86 -2.94 -9.52 12.46
CA ASN A 86 -1.69 -10.03 13.01
C ASN A 86 -1.57 -9.79 14.52
N ASN A 87 -1.97 -8.61 14.99
CA ASN A 87 -1.77 -8.19 16.37
C ASN A 87 -2.85 -8.70 17.34
N TYR A 88 -4.04 -9.04 16.83
CA TYR A 88 -5.20 -9.37 17.66
C TYR A 88 -5.89 -10.66 17.21
N SER A 89 -6.47 -11.36 18.18
CA SER A 89 -7.43 -12.43 17.93
C SER A 89 -8.80 -11.85 17.54
N VAL A 90 -9.72 -12.72 17.07
CA VAL A 90 -11.11 -12.33 16.79
C VAL A 90 -11.85 -11.75 18.02
N PHE A 91 -11.45 -12.12 19.23
CA PHE A 91 -11.98 -11.56 20.49
C PHE A 91 -11.29 -10.27 20.94
N LYS A 92 -10.49 -9.64 20.05
CA LYS A 92 -9.74 -8.39 20.30
C LYS A 92 -8.66 -8.50 21.41
N HIS A 93 -8.23 -9.72 21.74
CA HIS A 93 -7.08 -9.92 22.62
C HIS A 93 -5.78 -9.84 21.84
N ARG A 94 -4.77 -9.15 22.38
CA ARG A 94 -3.44 -9.10 21.76
C ARG A 94 -2.84 -10.51 21.67
N ARG A 95 -2.29 -10.83 20.50
CA ARG A 95 -1.55 -12.09 20.30
C ARG A 95 -0.20 -12.01 21.02
N LYS A 96 0.22 -13.14 21.57
CA LYS A 96 1.52 -13.28 22.25
C LYS A 96 2.66 -13.63 21.28
N LYS A 97 2.34 -14.02 20.04
CA LYS A 97 3.28 -14.36 18.99
C LYS A 97 2.94 -13.62 17.70
N ASP A 98 3.98 -13.30 16.92
CA ASP A 98 3.91 -12.81 15.55
C ASP A 98 4.72 -13.77 14.68
N GLU A 99 4.05 -14.61 13.92
CA GLU A 99 4.66 -15.67 13.10
C GLU A 99 5.57 -15.10 11.99
N TYR A 100 5.43 -13.81 11.68
CA TYR A 100 6.22 -13.11 10.67
C TYR A 100 7.35 -12.26 11.29
N ALA A 101 7.62 -12.46 12.58
CA ALA A 101 8.68 -11.77 13.30
C ALA A 101 9.84 -12.72 13.63
N PRO A 102 11.09 -12.23 13.68
CA PRO A 102 12.22 -13.00 14.17
C PRO A 102 11.94 -13.55 15.57
N GLY A 103 12.13 -14.86 15.75
CA GLY A 103 11.84 -15.53 17.03
C GLY A 103 10.38 -15.49 17.47
N GLY A 104 9.45 -15.16 16.59
CA GLY A 104 8.01 -15.09 16.92
C GLY A 104 7.63 -13.94 17.87
N GLN A 105 8.47 -12.90 17.98
CA GLN A 105 8.26 -11.81 18.94
C GLN A 105 7.12 -10.88 18.52
N ALA A 106 6.04 -10.85 19.31
CA ALA A 106 4.92 -9.93 19.12
C ALA A 106 5.28 -8.49 19.55
N GLY A 107 4.48 -7.52 19.10
CA GLY A 107 4.52 -6.11 19.54
C GLY A 107 5.47 -5.20 18.75
N GLY A 108 6.24 -5.73 17.80
CA GLY A 108 7.10 -4.91 16.92
C GLY A 108 6.35 -4.23 15.78
N ARG A 109 5.20 -4.78 15.37
CA ARG A 109 4.34 -4.19 14.33
C ARG A 109 3.31 -3.26 14.96
N PRO A 110 3.19 -2.00 14.53
CA PRO A 110 2.17 -1.09 15.06
C PRO A 110 0.76 -1.50 14.59
N ASP A 111 -0.24 -1.11 15.34
CA ASP A 111 -1.63 -1.18 14.90
C ASP A 111 -1.85 -0.23 13.71
N ARG A 112 -2.58 -0.69 12.69
CA ARG A 112 -2.77 0.05 11.43
C ARG A 112 -1.43 0.48 10.83
N ALA A 113 -0.57 -0.49 10.62
CA ALA A 113 0.84 -0.30 10.28
C ALA A 113 1.06 0.64 9.08
N LEU A 114 0.21 0.59 8.05
CA LEU A 114 0.32 1.50 6.90
C LEU A 114 0.29 2.97 7.31
N ILE A 115 -0.66 3.36 8.18
CA ILE A 115 -0.80 4.75 8.63
C ILE A 115 0.46 5.19 9.38
N VAL A 116 0.93 4.33 10.28
CA VAL A 116 2.11 4.65 11.12
C VAL A 116 3.37 4.74 10.28
N TYR A 117 3.61 3.77 9.40
CA TYR A 117 4.81 3.77 8.55
C TYR A 117 4.80 4.93 7.55
N CYS A 118 3.67 5.27 6.94
CA CYS A 118 3.56 6.43 6.07
C CYS A 118 3.87 7.73 6.81
N ASN A 119 3.35 7.90 8.03
CA ASN A 119 3.65 9.09 8.83
C ASN A 119 5.16 9.20 9.12
N ARG A 120 5.84 8.09 9.43
CA ARG A 120 7.29 8.09 9.63
C ARG A 120 8.07 8.37 8.35
N ALA A 121 7.67 7.79 7.21
CA ALA A 121 8.27 8.09 5.92
C ALA A 121 8.15 9.58 5.56
N ARG A 122 6.96 10.18 5.79
CA ARG A 122 6.73 11.62 5.60
C ARG A 122 7.53 12.50 6.55
N GLU A 123 7.72 12.08 7.79
CA GLU A 123 8.56 12.77 8.78
C GLU A 123 10.04 12.70 8.37
N ALA A 124 10.48 11.56 7.83
CA ALA A 124 11.84 11.40 7.32
C ALA A 124 12.10 12.28 6.10
N TYR A 125 11.20 12.23 5.11
CA TYR A 125 11.34 12.92 3.82
C TYR A 125 9.98 13.35 3.28
N LYS A 126 9.60 14.60 3.54
CA LYS A 126 8.27 15.15 3.29
C LYS A 126 7.81 15.01 1.82
N GLU A 127 8.71 15.29 0.88
CA GLU A 127 8.39 15.39 -0.56
C GLU A 127 8.69 14.09 -1.35
N VAL A 128 9.13 13.03 -0.67
CA VAL A 128 9.38 11.75 -1.35
C VAL A 128 8.06 11.03 -1.61
N PRO A 129 7.81 10.51 -2.82
CA PRO A 129 6.61 9.74 -3.12
C PRO A 129 6.41 8.56 -2.16
N VAL A 130 5.17 8.34 -1.74
CA VAL A 130 4.78 7.22 -0.88
C VAL A 130 3.65 6.44 -1.53
N VAL A 131 3.95 5.21 -1.91
CA VAL A 131 2.99 4.26 -2.47
C VAL A 131 2.70 3.17 -1.44
N ILE A 132 1.44 2.91 -1.16
CA ILE A 132 1.02 1.84 -0.25
C ILE A 132 0.42 0.67 -1.02
N GLY A 133 0.61 -0.54 -0.49
CA GLY A 133 0.09 -1.76 -1.10
C GLY A 133 -0.08 -2.91 -0.11
N GLY A 134 -0.36 -4.09 -0.65
CA GLY A 134 -0.60 -5.30 0.11
C GLY A 134 -2.03 -5.40 0.65
N ILE A 135 -2.27 -6.44 1.47
CA ILE A 135 -3.63 -6.81 1.91
C ILE A 135 -4.31 -5.71 2.72
N GLU A 136 -3.58 -5.04 3.63
CA GLU A 136 -4.15 -3.97 4.47
C GLU A 136 -4.58 -2.77 3.63
N ALA A 137 -3.80 -2.39 2.62
CA ALA A 137 -4.17 -1.34 1.66
C ALA A 137 -5.40 -1.74 0.84
N SER A 138 -5.38 -2.95 0.28
CA SER A 138 -6.46 -3.47 -0.57
C SER A 138 -7.81 -3.51 0.14
N LEU A 139 -7.82 -3.97 1.40
CA LEU A 139 -9.04 -4.07 2.20
C LEU A 139 -9.60 -2.71 2.65
N ARG A 140 -8.73 -1.68 2.71
CA ARG A 140 -9.06 -0.35 3.23
C ARG A 140 -8.99 0.76 2.19
N ARG A 141 -9.00 0.42 0.90
CA ARG A 141 -8.84 1.36 -0.22
C ARG A 141 -9.96 2.38 -0.35
N LEU A 142 -11.17 2.00 0.05
CA LEU A 142 -12.38 2.83 0.07
C LEU A 142 -12.95 2.87 1.50
N GLY A 143 -14.12 3.49 1.70
CA GLY A 143 -14.83 3.46 2.97
C GLY A 143 -15.13 2.02 3.40
N HIS A 144 -14.68 1.63 4.58
CA HIS A 144 -14.71 0.24 5.05
C HIS A 144 -15.14 0.12 6.51
N TYR A 145 -15.79 -1.00 6.87
CA TYR A 145 -16.09 -1.31 8.24
C TYR A 145 -14.84 -1.81 8.98
N ASP A 146 -14.42 -1.06 9.99
CA ASP A 146 -13.32 -1.46 10.87
C ASP A 146 -13.86 -2.22 12.09
N TYR A 147 -13.71 -3.52 12.07
CA TYR A 147 -14.15 -4.42 13.13
C TYR A 147 -13.61 -4.02 14.52
N TRP A 148 -12.38 -3.52 14.57
CA TRP A 148 -11.69 -3.20 15.82
C TRP A 148 -12.30 -1.99 16.54
N SER A 149 -12.63 -0.95 15.78
CA SER A 149 -13.30 0.24 16.32
C SER A 149 -14.84 0.15 16.28
N GLY A 150 -15.41 -0.82 15.57
CA GLY A 150 -16.85 -0.98 15.39
C GLY A 150 -17.47 0.15 14.56
N LYS A 151 -16.70 0.78 13.67
CA LYS A 151 -17.11 1.95 12.88
C LYS A 151 -16.75 1.80 11.41
N VAL A 152 -17.48 2.48 10.55
CA VAL A 152 -17.04 2.70 9.17
C VAL A 152 -15.95 3.77 9.18
N ARG A 153 -14.80 3.44 8.58
CA ARG A 153 -13.65 4.35 8.43
C ARG A 153 -13.50 4.75 6.97
N ARG A 154 -12.89 5.89 6.76
CA ARG A 154 -12.56 6.39 5.42
C ARG A 154 -11.39 5.61 4.81
N SER A 155 -11.16 5.81 3.52
CA SER A 155 -10.03 5.22 2.81
C SER A 155 -8.70 5.39 3.56
N VAL A 156 -7.90 4.32 3.61
CA VAL A 156 -6.55 4.35 4.18
C VAL A 156 -5.63 5.31 3.42
N LEU A 157 -5.90 5.57 2.14
CA LEU A 157 -5.14 6.54 1.35
C LEU A 157 -5.25 7.96 1.94
N LEU A 158 -6.41 8.32 2.49
CA LEU A 158 -6.60 9.59 3.21
C LEU A 158 -5.99 9.58 4.61
N ASP A 159 -6.14 8.46 5.34
CA ASP A 159 -5.65 8.36 6.71
C ASP A 159 -4.12 8.29 6.78
N SER A 160 -3.48 7.62 5.82
CA SER A 160 -2.02 7.48 5.75
C SER A 160 -1.32 8.68 5.12
N LYS A 161 -2.05 9.51 4.36
CA LYS A 161 -1.49 10.58 3.52
C LYS A 161 -0.48 10.07 2.48
N ALA A 162 -0.63 8.83 2.06
CA ALA A 162 0.11 8.29 0.93
C ALA A 162 -0.36 8.96 -0.38
N ASP A 163 0.45 8.92 -1.42
CA ASP A 163 0.14 9.55 -2.70
C ASP A 163 -0.69 8.61 -3.58
N LEU A 164 -0.35 7.32 -3.57
CA LEU A 164 -0.97 6.31 -4.42
C LEU A 164 -1.14 5.00 -3.64
N LEU A 165 -2.17 4.23 -3.97
CA LEU A 165 -2.43 2.93 -3.39
C LEU A 165 -2.53 1.89 -4.51
N ILE A 166 -1.80 0.78 -4.35
CA ILE A 166 -1.91 -0.41 -5.19
C ILE A 166 -2.77 -1.44 -4.47
N TYR A 167 -3.77 -2.01 -5.16
CA TYR A 167 -4.62 -3.06 -4.61
C TYR A 167 -4.60 -4.33 -5.47
N GLY A 168 -4.91 -5.46 -4.87
CA GLY A 168 -4.87 -6.76 -5.54
C GLY A 168 -3.45 -7.20 -5.87
N MET A 169 -3.25 -7.75 -7.06
CA MET A 169 -1.93 -8.14 -7.57
C MET A 169 -1.18 -6.88 -8.03
N GLY A 170 -0.09 -6.57 -7.36
CA GLY A 170 0.61 -5.29 -7.53
C GLY A 170 1.78 -5.32 -8.51
N GLU A 171 2.10 -6.47 -9.09
CA GLU A 171 3.31 -6.69 -9.86
C GLU A 171 3.42 -5.75 -11.08
N ARG A 172 2.39 -5.71 -11.93
CA ARG A 172 2.38 -4.81 -13.09
C ARG A 172 2.28 -3.35 -12.66
N ALA A 173 1.38 -3.05 -11.73
CA ALA A 173 1.16 -1.67 -11.27
C ALA A 173 2.44 -1.04 -10.68
N VAL A 174 3.22 -1.80 -9.90
CA VAL A 174 4.46 -1.27 -9.30
C VAL A 174 5.52 -0.97 -10.35
N VAL A 175 5.61 -1.78 -11.41
CA VAL A 175 6.55 -1.54 -12.52
C VAL A 175 6.13 -0.29 -13.29
N GLU A 176 4.86 -0.18 -13.68
CA GLU A 176 4.35 1.00 -14.38
C GLU A 176 4.53 2.30 -13.56
N ILE A 177 4.33 2.25 -12.23
CA ILE A 177 4.60 3.38 -11.34
C ILE A 177 6.09 3.71 -11.30
N ALA A 178 6.96 2.70 -11.22
CA ALA A 178 8.39 2.90 -11.20
C ALA A 178 8.90 3.55 -12.49
N GLU A 179 8.43 3.08 -13.64
CA GLU A 179 8.74 3.64 -14.96
C GLU A 179 8.25 5.08 -15.11
N ALA A 180 7.01 5.38 -14.65
CA ALA A 180 6.46 6.74 -14.69
C ALA A 180 7.28 7.72 -13.83
N LEU A 181 7.63 7.30 -12.59
CA LEU A 181 8.45 8.12 -11.70
C LEU A 181 9.88 8.31 -12.23
N ASP A 182 10.44 7.28 -12.85
CA ASP A 182 11.79 7.34 -13.46
C ASP A 182 11.82 8.24 -14.69
N ALA A 183 10.71 8.30 -15.42
CA ALA A 183 10.50 9.26 -16.51
C ALA A 183 10.25 10.70 -16.02
N GLY A 184 10.20 10.94 -14.72
CA GLY A 184 10.02 12.26 -14.12
C GLY A 184 8.56 12.72 -14.01
N ILE A 185 7.59 11.83 -14.16
CA ILE A 185 6.18 12.14 -13.94
C ILE A 185 5.92 12.30 -12.44
N ASP A 186 5.24 13.39 -12.04
CA ASP A 186 4.87 13.59 -10.64
C ASP A 186 3.89 12.47 -10.21
N ILE A 187 4.10 11.89 -9.04
CA ILE A 187 3.22 10.85 -8.49
C ILE A 187 1.74 11.27 -8.45
N LYS A 188 1.47 12.56 -8.32
CA LYS A 188 0.12 13.13 -8.28
C LYS A 188 -0.59 13.09 -9.63
N ASP A 189 0.17 12.97 -10.71
CA ASP A 189 -0.36 12.91 -12.07
C ASP A 189 -0.53 11.47 -12.57
N ILE A 190 -0.09 10.48 -11.80
CA ILE A 190 -0.21 9.06 -12.16
C ILE A 190 -1.62 8.56 -11.83
N HIS A 191 -2.55 8.72 -12.77
CA HIS A 191 -3.97 8.39 -12.58
C HIS A 191 -4.47 7.22 -13.44
N TRP A 192 -3.68 6.76 -14.43
CA TRP A 192 -4.14 5.82 -15.46
C TRP A 192 -3.83 4.34 -15.17
N ILE A 193 -3.03 4.05 -14.14
CA ILE A 193 -2.54 2.70 -13.90
C ILE A 193 -3.65 1.84 -13.29
N LYS A 194 -3.96 0.71 -13.94
CA LYS A 194 -4.90 -0.27 -13.40
C LYS A 194 -4.41 -0.84 -12.06
N GLY A 195 -5.35 -1.27 -11.19
CA GLY A 195 -5.03 -1.80 -9.88
C GLY A 195 -4.58 -0.73 -8.86
N THR A 196 -4.87 0.54 -9.13
CA THR A 196 -4.52 1.65 -8.23
C THR A 196 -5.74 2.41 -7.72
N CYS A 197 -5.55 3.11 -6.59
CA CYS A 197 -6.46 4.15 -6.12
C CYS A 197 -5.67 5.43 -5.89
N TYR A 198 -6.22 6.55 -6.30
CA TYR A 198 -5.63 7.87 -6.16
C TYR A 198 -6.63 8.89 -5.59
N ARG A 199 -6.11 10.00 -5.11
CA ARG A 199 -6.89 11.10 -4.57
C ARG A 199 -7.04 12.20 -5.62
N SER A 200 -8.27 12.71 -5.78
CA SER A 200 -8.58 13.87 -6.62
C SER A 200 -9.32 14.94 -5.83
N SER A 201 -9.08 16.20 -6.15
CA SER A 201 -9.89 17.34 -5.68
C SER A 201 -11.08 17.64 -6.59
N LEU A 202 -11.13 16.99 -7.77
CA LEU A 202 -12.20 17.12 -8.75
C LEU A 202 -12.98 15.81 -8.85
N PRO A 203 -14.27 15.86 -9.20
CA PRO A 203 -15.03 14.67 -9.52
C PRO A 203 -14.38 13.94 -10.71
N PRO A 204 -14.65 12.62 -10.88
CA PRO A 204 -14.17 11.90 -12.05
C PRO A 204 -14.77 12.51 -13.33
N GLU A 205 -13.94 12.68 -14.35
CA GLU A 205 -14.36 13.19 -15.66
C GLU A 205 -14.88 12.07 -16.58
N ASP A 206 -14.47 10.84 -16.33
CA ASP A 206 -14.87 9.67 -17.11
C ASP A 206 -16.31 9.27 -16.77
N GLU A 207 -17.18 9.34 -17.77
CA GLU A 207 -18.61 8.97 -17.67
C GLU A 207 -18.82 7.48 -17.33
N GLU A 208 -17.84 6.63 -17.59
CA GLU A 208 -17.90 5.22 -17.21
C GLU A 208 -17.68 5.01 -15.71
N THR A 209 -17.16 5.98 -14.99
CA THR A 209 -16.90 5.87 -13.56
C THR A 209 -18.20 5.75 -12.76
N ILE A 210 -18.30 4.68 -11.96
CA ILE A 210 -19.44 4.45 -11.08
C ILE A 210 -19.25 5.26 -9.79
N LEU A 211 -20.20 6.16 -9.53
CA LEU A 211 -20.23 6.90 -8.26
C LEU A 211 -20.79 6.01 -7.16
N LEU A 212 -20.01 5.79 -6.13
CA LEU A 212 -20.45 5.12 -4.91
C LEU A 212 -21.27 6.07 -4.03
N PRO A 213 -22.10 5.55 -3.10
CA PRO A 213 -22.65 6.38 -2.03
C PRO A 213 -21.54 7.17 -1.35
N ASP A 214 -21.79 8.44 -1.05
CA ASP A 214 -20.82 9.32 -0.39
C ASP A 214 -20.41 8.74 0.98
N TYR A 215 -19.18 9.01 1.41
CA TYR A 215 -18.68 8.54 2.71
C TYR A 215 -19.62 8.91 3.86
N ASP A 216 -20.21 10.11 3.83
CA ASP A 216 -21.17 10.58 4.85
C ASP A 216 -22.47 9.77 4.89
N GLU A 217 -22.89 9.23 3.76
CA GLU A 217 -24.07 8.37 3.70
C GLU A 217 -23.73 6.98 4.30
N ILE A 218 -22.59 6.42 3.95
CA ILE A 218 -22.21 5.07 4.43
C ILE A 218 -21.92 5.00 5.92
N ILE A 219 -21.46 6.08 6.54
CA ILE A 219 -21.26 6.12 8.01
C ILE A 219 -22.58 6.24 8.79
N ARG A 220 -23.65 6.76 8.15
CA ARG A 220 -24.96 6.98 8.79
C ARG A 220 -25.95 5.86 8.51
N SER A 221 -25.76 5.10 7.44
CA SER A 221 -26.73 4.10 6.97
C SER A 221 -26.05 2.78 6.62
N LYS A 222 -26.38 1.73 7.37
CA LYS A 222 -25.94 0.35 7.08
C LYS A 222 -26.38 -0.10 5.68
N ARG A 223 -27.57 0.35 5.22
CA ARG A 223 -28.07 0.05 3.88
C ARG A 223 -27.19 0.67 2.82
N ARG A 224 -26.84 1.97 2.94
CA ARG A 224 -25.95 2.66 1.98
C ARG A 224 -24.55 2.03 1.98
N TYR A 225 -24.05 1.61 3.15
CA TYR A 225 -22.82 0.86 3.23
C TYR A 225 -22.89 -0.47 2.47
N ALA A 226 -23.97 -1.24 2.64
CA ALA A 226 -24.18 -2.50 1.92
C ALA A 226 -24.30 -2.29 0.41
N GLU A 227 -24.97 -1.22 -0.04
CA GLU A 227 -25.07 -0.83 -1.46
C GLU A 227 -23.67 -0.51 -2.02
N SER A 228 -22.86 0.31 -1.32
CA SER A 228 -21.50 0.59 -1.72
C SER A 228 -20.66 -0.68 -1.83
N PHE A 229 -20.73 -1.56 -0.82
CA PHE A 229 -20.01 -2.83 -0.83
C PHE A 229 -20.41 -3.74 -2.01
N ALA A 230 -21.73 -3.83 -2.31
CA ALA A 230 -22.23 -4.64 -3.41
C ALA A 230 -21.69 -4.14 -4.77
N VAL A 231 -21.59 -2.82 -4.96
CA VAL A 231 -21.00 -2.24 -6.17
C VAL A 231 -19.51 -2.56 -6.24
N GLN A 232 -18.76 -2.39 -5.14
CA GLN A 232 -17.34 -2.73 -5.08
C GLN A 232 -17.11 -4.22 -5.40
N PHE A 233 -17.94 -5.12 -4.85
CA PHE A 233 -17.85 -6.56 -5.10
C PHE A 233 -18.06 -6.92 -6.57
N LYS A 234 -19.04 -6.29 -7.23
CA LYS A 234 -19.33 -6.52 -8.66
C LYS A 234 -18.24 -5.97 -9.59
N ASN A 235 -17.37 -5.10 -9.11
CA ASN A 235 -16.30 -4.47 -9.88
C ASN A 235 -14.90 -4.96 -9.43
N ASN A 236 -14.78 -6.25 -9.09
CA ASN A 236 -13.51 -6.86 -8.70
C ASN A 236 -12.85 -7.70 -9.81
N ASP A 237 -13.53 -7.95 -10.92
CA ASP A 237 -12.95 -8.68 -12.05
C ASP A 237 -12.29 -7.70 -13.04
N HIS A 238 -11.27 -8.17 -13.75
CA HIS A 238 -10.50 -7.34 -14.68
C HIS A 238 -11.15 -7.15 -16.06
N ILE A 239 -12.25 -7.88 -16.35
CA ILE A 239 -12.92 -7.88 -17.67
C ILE A 239 -14.02 -6.83 -17.70
N SER A 240 -14.89 -6.81 -16.69
CA SER A 240 -16.09 -5.99 -16.66
C SER A 240 -16.05 -4.84 -15.65
N ALA A 241 -15.02 -4.81 -14.78
CA ALA A 241 -14.91 -3.78 -13.77
C ALA A 241 -14.74 -2.39 -14.39
N ARG A 242 -15.46 -1.44 -13.84
CA ARG A 242 -15.41 -0.02 -14.17
C ARG A 242 -14.68 0.74 -13.06
N PRO A 243 -14.15 1.94 -13.35
CA PRO A 243 -13.64 2.81 -12.29
C PRO A 243 -14.73 3.11 -11.26
N LEU A 244 -14.33 3.22 -9.99
CA LEU A 244 -15.21 3.59 -8.89
C LEU A 244 -14.75 4.90 -8.26
N ALA A 245 -15.69 5.74 -7.83
CA ALA A 245 -15.35 6.97 -7.14
C ALA A 245 -16.21 7.15 -5.87
N GLU A 246 -15.55 7.42 -4.75
CA GLU A 246 -16.17 7.70 -3.46
C GLU A 246 -15.84 9.14 -3.02
N LYS A 247 -16.89 9.92 -2.71
CA LYS A 247 -16.75 11.31 -2.27
C LYS A 247 -16.64 11.45 -0.77
N TYR A 248 -15.84 12.39 -0.33
CA TYR A 248 -15.62 12.77 1.07
C TYR A 248 -16.00 14.23 1.34
N GLN A 249 -16.36 14.56 2.58
CA GLN A 249 -16.88 15.88 3.00
C GLN A 249 -16.02 17.08 2.58
N THR A 250 -14.73 16.89 2.47
CA THR A 250 -13.77 17.94 2.08
C THR A 250 -13.77 18.28 0.58
N GLY A 251 -14.72 17.73 -0.19
CA GLY A 251 -14.69 17.81 -1.65
C GLY A 251 -13.62 16.92 -2.28
N THR A 252 -12.98 16.07 -1.48
CA THR A 252 -11.97 15.11 -1.95
C THR A 252 -12.66 13.84 -2.46
N TRP A 253 -12.15 13.29 -3.53
CA TRP A 253 -12.55 12.02 -4.12
C TRP A 253 -11.43 11.00 -3.96
N ILE A 254 -11.82 9.76 -3.71
CA ILE A 254 -10.95 8.60 -3.95
C ILE A 254 -11.47 7.89 -5.18
N ILE A 255 -10.60 7.79 -6.19
CA ILE A 255 -10.91 7.13 -7.45
C ILE A 255 -10.14 5.82 -7.48
N GLN A 256 -10.84 4.73 -7.71
CA GLN A 256 -10.29 3.39 -7.91
C GLN A 256 -10.32 3.06 -9.39
N ASN A 257 -9.16 2.85 -9.99
CA ASN A 257 -9.04 2.30 -11.33
C ASN A 257 -9.48 0.82 -11.36
N PRO A 258 -9.88 0.27 -12.51
CA PRO A 258 -10.17 -1.16 -12.65
C PRO A 258 -8.99 -2.02 -12.19
N PRO A 259 -9.23 -3.26 -11.73
CA PRO A 259 -8.14 -4.15 -11.31
C PRO A 259 -7.22 -4.52 -12.48
N GLN A 260 -5.97 -4.84 -12.16
CA GLN A 260 -5.02 -5.42 -13.12
C GLN A 260 -5.53 -6.79 -13.60
N PRO A 261 -5.28 -7.16 -14.86
CA PRO A 261 -5.51 -8.52 -15.31
C PRO A 261 -4.58 -9.51 -14.59
N PRO A 262 -4.94 -10.80 -14.52
CA PRO A 262 -4.06 -11.84 -13.99
C PRO A 262 -2.72 -11.83 -14.72
N LEU A 263 -1.66 -12.24 -14.01
CA LEU A 263 -0.34 -12.43 -14.61
C LEU A 263 -0.39 -13.56 -15.63
N GLU A 264 0.31 -13.38 -16.73
CA GLU A 264 0.53 -14.43 -17.73
C GLU A 264 1.60 -15.41 -17.26
N THR A 265 1.63 -16.61 -17.84
CA THR A 265 2.61 -17.66 -17.46
C THR A 265 4.06 -17.16 -17.54
N GLN A 266 4.38 -16.34 -18.54
CA GLN A 266 5.72 -15.76 -18.73
C GLN A 266 6.11 -14.73 -17.64
N GLU A 267 5.13 -14.17 -16.93
CA GLU A 267 5.36 -13.22 -15.82
C GLU A 267 5.48 -13.93 -14.46
N LEU A 268 5.17 -15.24 -14.43
CA LEU A 268 5.24 -16.06 -13.22
C LEU A 268 6.59 -16.76 -13.06
N ASP A 269 7.34 -16.93 -14.16
CA ASP A 269 8.68 -17.51 -14.25
C ASP A 269 9.77 -16.45 -13.94
#